data_9b7005c42e1761f19355e3ecadd7b650
#
_entry.id   9b7005c42e1761f19355e3ecadd7b650
#
_cell.length_a   1.000
_cell.length_b   1.000
_cell.length_c   1.000
_cell.angle_alpha   90.00
_cell.angle_beta   90.00
_cell.angle_gamma   90.00
#
_symmetry.space_group_name_H-M   'P 1'
#
loop_
_entity.id
_entity.type
_entity.pdbx_description
1 polymer ?
#
loop_
_entity_poly.entity_id
_entity_poly.type
_entity_poly.pdbx_seq_one_letter_code
_entity_poly.pdbx_strand_id
1 'polypeptide(L)'
;MPRLFSLLLLSLPFSVLASGPGAFISSVRVDAVDEPESKAAVFTVEPDTSYPLLKKGGPGRKWCKLRGATGEGWVLCDGAEETAVAAAPGAVELAVADKAPSLEVLSTMAPEASGCAATCEHPRLFSELPALSDVDREILALCPSRPDGSVSAEAIHQFFSNHYEDKALQHALAVAGRPTEGPEARQANLTWLTGLWVGTGPHNAFTYVFCGDDWMRGTIGGLHFLPRYAQLEAEGKICFNGPARGEEVLQGDGYLIQFRGVAPWSCGEKKLGGFSRSQDAVSITAIGAQAFANCCARDGAKKEGGVYSVPELDGASWKIRCGTRNGTYGISSLYPTDESPTCSGPQATR
;
A
#
# COMPACT_ATOMS: atom_id res chain seq x y z
N MET A 1 58.76 21.48 3.48
CA MET A 1 58.33 20.47 4.46
C MET A 1 56.83 20.70 4.71
N PRO A 2 55.93 19.94 4.11
CA PRO A 2 54.52 20.00 4.44
C PRO A 2 54.15 18.86 5.41
N ARG A 3 53.45 19.22 6.47
CA ARG A 3 52.95 18.28 7.49
C ARG A 3 51.71 17.58 6.96
N LEU A 4 51.79 16.25 6.86
CA LEU A 4 50.60 15.38 6.67
C LEU A 4 49.76 15.38 7.96
N PHE A 5 48.52 15.81 7.86
CA PHE A 5 47.50 15.52 8.85
C PHE A 5 46.79 14.22 8.47
N SER A 6 47.06 13.17 9.22
CA SER A 6 46.29 11.92 9.18
C SER A 6 44.96 12.15 9.88
N LEU A 7 43.87 12.15 9.13
CA LEU A 7 42.52 12.01 9.68
C LEU A 7 42.29 10.54 10.01
N LEU A 8 42.25 10.22 11.28
CA LEU A 8 41.78 8.94 11.80
C LEU A 8 40.24 8.96 11.76
N LEU A 9 39.65 8.28 10.78
CA LEU A 9 38.22 7.98 10.76
C LEU A 9 37.95 6.88 11.79
N LEU A 10 37.45 7.25 12.97
CA LEU A 10 36.84 6.33 13.91
C LEU A 10 35.50 5.82 13.31
N SER A 11 35.52 4.63 12.77
CA SER A 11 34.30 3.88 12.47
C SER A 11 33.75 3.34 13.79
N LEU A 12 32.72 4.00 14.31
CA LEU A 12 31.90 3.45 15.38
C LEU A 12 31.02 2.33 14.78
N PRO A 13 30.97 1.16 15.40
CA PRO A 13 30.06 0.12 14.98
C PRO A 13 28.63 0.56 15.34
N PHE A 14 27.78 0.77 14.35
CA PHE A 14 26.33 0.85 14.54
C PHE A 14 25.85 -0.54 14.99
N SER A 15 25.60 -0.70 16.27
CA SER A 15 24.85 -1.84 16.78
C SER A 15 23.38 -1.61 16.44
N VAL A 16 22.91 -2.23 15.36
CA VAL A 16 21.49 -2.32 15.06
C VAL A 16 20.85 -3.27 16.07
N LEU A 17 20.23 -2.71 17.10
CA LEU A 17 19.37 -3.45 18.00
C LEU A 17 18.05 -3.72 17.27
N ALA A 18 17.85 -4.94 16.81
CA ALA A 18 16.60 -5.36 16.22
C ALA A 18 15.53 -5.55 17.31
N SER A 19 14.44 -4.80 17.24
CA SER A 19 13.29 -4.90 18.15
C SER A 19 12.27 -5.94 17.65
N GLY A 20 11.67 -6.75 18.54
CA GLY A 20 10.58 -7.70 18.20
C GLY A 20 9.30 -6.96 17.75
N PRO A 21 8.31 -7.68 17.17
CA PRO A 21 7.06 -7.06 16.78
C PRO A 21 6.44 -6.37 17.98
N GLY A 22 6.26 -5.03 17.90
CA GLY A 22 5.64 -4.23 18.94
C GLY A 22 6.59 -3.42 19.83
N ALA A 23 7.76 -3.04 19.37
CA ALA A 23 8.58 -2.03 20.05
C ALA A 23 8.53 -0.68 19.35
N PHE A 24 8.59 0.38 20.15
CA PHE A 24 8.66 1.77 19.73
C PHE A 24 9.98 2.37 20.20
N ILE A 25 10.70 3.02 19.30
CA ILE A 25 11.94 3.74 19.60
C ILE A 25 11.79 5.15 19.02
N SER A 26 12.05 6.17 19.81
CA SER A 26 12.07 7.57 19.37
C SER A 26 13.49 8.10 19.35
N SER A 27 13.83 8.86 18.33
CA SER A 27 15.11 9.59 18.26
C SER A 27 15.09 10.91 19.07
N VAL A 28 13.92 11.30 19.57
CA VAL A 28 13.72 12.52 20.36
C VAL A 28 12.97 12.23 21.65
N ARG A 29 13.20 13.05 22.65
CA ARG A 29 12.46 12.98 23.92
C ARG A 29 11.03 13.45 23.72
N VAL A 30 10.04 12.62 24.08
CA VAL A 30 8.62 12.97 23.99
C VAL A 30 7.86 12.52 25.23
N ASP A 31 6.82 13.26 25.61
CA ASP A 31 5.95 12.87 26.71
C ASP A 31 4.84 11.95 26.22
N ALA A 32 4.70 10.81 26.88
CA ALA A 32 3.56 9.92 26.70
C ALA A 32 2.40 10.40 27.56
N VAL A 33 1.27 10.67 26.92
CA VAL A 33 0.07 11.24 27.55
C VAL A 33 -0.98 10.15 27.88
N ASP A 34 -1.89 10.43 28.79
CA ASP A 34 -2.93 9.48 29.22
C ASP A 34 -3.93 9.14 28.10
N GLU A 35 -4.30 10.12 27.27
CA GLU A 35 -5.17 9.95 26.11
C GLU A 35 -4.62 10.73 24.89
N PRO A 36 -4.91 10.31 23.65
CA PRO A 36 -4.58 11.09 22.47
C PRO A 36 -5.07 12.53 22.56
N GLU A 37 -4.20 13.48 22.20
CA GLU A 37 -4.45 14.93 22.28
C GLU A 37 -4.52 15.52 23.70
N SER A 38 -4.36 14.73 24.74
CA SER A 38 -4.22 15.19 26.13
C SER A 38 -2.88 15.93 26.33
N LYS A 39 -2.81 16.72 27.40
CA LYS A 39 -1.56 17.35 27.88
C LYS A 39 -1.05 16.74 29.18
N ALA A 40 -1.77 15.73 29.72
CA ALA A 40 -1.38 15.07 30.95
C ALA A 40 -0.33 13.99 30.66
N ALA A 41 0.93 14.27 30.95
CA ALA A 41 2.02 13.32 30.77
C ALA A 41 1.94 12.20 31.82
N VAL A 42 2.05 10.95 31.38
CA VAL A 42 2.12 9.74 32.24
C VAL A 42 3.56 9.36 32.49
N PHE A 43 4.39 9.40 31.44
CA PHE A 43 5.84 9.19 31.50
C PHE A 43 6.52 9.85 30.32
N THR A 44 7.83 10.01 30.40
CA THR A 44 8.65 10.53 29.28
C THR A 44 9.31 9.38 28.55
N VAL A 45 9.19 9.37 27.23
CA VAL A 45 9.93 8.48 26.32
C VAL A 45 11.29 9.09 26.07
N GLU A 46 12.33 8.39 26.50
CA GLU A 46 13.72 8.81 26.29
C GLU A 46 14.20 8.42 24.88
N PRO A 47 15.07 9.24 24.26
CA PRO A 47 15.65 8.94 22.97
C PRO A 47 16.37 7.57 22.96
N ASP A 48 16.33 6.90 21.84
CA ASP A 48 17.01 5.61 21.58
C ASP A 48 16.70 4.49 22.59
N THR A 49 15.61 4.67 23.34
CA THR A 49 15.11 3.70 24.31
C THR A 49 13.93 2.93 23.70
N SER A 50 13.95 1.60 23.84
CA SER A 50 12.90 0.72 23.34
C SER A 50 11.75 0.58 24.34
N TYR A 51 10.53 0.87 23.88
CA TYR A 51 9.30 0.73 24.68
C TYR A 51 8.36 -0.30 24.03
N PRO A 52 7.71 -1.18 24.81
CA PRO A 52 6.69 -2.06 24.27
C PRO A 52 5.54 -1.27 23.64
N LEU A 53 5.29 -1.49 22.37
CA LEU A 53 4.16 -0.95 21.64
C LEU A 53 2.93 -1.84 21.86
N LEU A 54 1.92 -1.32 22.55
CA LEU A 54 0.71 -2.07 22.89
C LEU A 54 -0.33 -2.03 21.78
N LYS A 55 -0.54 -0.87 21.17
CA LYS A 55 -1.46 -0.67 20.04
C LYS A 55 -1.23 0.65 19.35
N LYS A 56 -1.70 0.73 18.10
CA LYS A 56 -1.84 1.99 17.34
C LYS A 56 -3.32 2.39 17.31
N GLY A 57 -3.63 3.69 17.45
CA GLY A 57 -5.02 4.16 17.49
C GLY A 57 -5.13 5.67 17.63
N GLY A 58 -6.22 6.14 18.21
CA GLY A 58 -6.52 7.56 18.36
C GLY A 58 -6.98 8.25 17.07
N PRO A 59 -7.24 9.57 17.12
CA PRO A 59 -7.64 10.36 15.96
C PRO A 59 -6.62 10.22 14.83
N GLY A 60 -7.11 9.86 13.62
CA GLY A 60 -6.27 9.65 12.45
C GLY A 60 -5.28 8.48 12.52
N ARG A 61 -5.36 7.62 13.56
CA ARG A 61 -4.42 6.51 13.83
C ARG A 61 -2.96 6.92 13.95
N LYS A 62 -2.71 8.15 14.33
CA LYS A 62 -1.37 8.71 14.48
C LYS A 62 -0.74 8.46 15.85
N TRP A 63 -1.43 7.78 16.74
CA TRP A 63 -1.03 7.59 18.13
C TRP A 63 -0.60 6.16 18.42
N CYS A 64 0.54 6.03 19.09
CA CYS A 64 1.11 4.78 19.59
C CYS A 64 0.91 4.68 21.10
N LYS A 65 0.26 3.62 21.58
CA LYS A 65 0.15 3.33 23.00
C LYS A 65 1.34 2.50 23.43
N LEU A 66 2.11 3.03 24.35
CA LEU A 66 3.34 2.41 24.88
C LEU A 66 3.17 2.02 26.32
N ARG A 67 4.01 1.06 26.78
CA ARG A 67 4.18 0.75 28.19
C ARG A 67 5.52 1.30 28.68
N GLY A 68 5.47 2.27 29.60
CA GLY A 68 6.61 2.77 30.34
C GLY A 68 6.73 2.16 31.73
N ALA A 69 7.72 2.59 32.48
CA ALA A 69 7.95 2.11 33.84
C ALA A 69 6.85 2.50 34.83
N THR A 70 6.17 3.63 34.60
CA THR A 70 5.14 4.18 35.49
C THR A 70 3.70 3.92 35.02
N GLY A 71 3.52 3.34 33.83
CA GLY A 71 2.18 3.05 33.30
C GLY A 71 2.15 2.98 31.78
N GLU A 72 0.95 3.07 31.23
CA GLU A 72 0.69 3.08 29.78
C GLU A 72 0.35 4.50 29.33
N GLY A 73 0.92 4.97 28.23
CA GLY A 73 0.68 6.29 27.68
C GLY A 73 0.70 6.32 26.16
N TRP A 74 0.20 7.40 25.59
CA TRP A 74 0.11 7.60 24.16
C TRP A 74 1.14 8.64 23.68
N VAL A 75 1.81 8.34 22.56
CA VAL A 75 2.68 9.27 21.84
C VAL A 75 2.25 9.34 20.38
N LEU A 76 2.63 10.42 19.68
CA LEU A 76 2.50 10.43 18.21
C LEU A 76 3.48 9.43 17.61
N CYS A 77 2.98 8.62 16.67
CA CYS A 77 3.84 7.64 15.96
C CYS A 77 4.72 8.29 14.88
N ASP A 78 4.48 9.55 14.52
CA ASP A 78 5.22 10.25 13.48
C ASP A 78 6.66 10.52 13.95
N GLY A 79 7.64 9.96 13.26
CA GLY A 79 9.08 10.11 13.56
C GLY A 79 9.73 8.97 14.35
N ALA A 80 9.01 7.90 14.63
CA ALA A 80 9.58 6.70 15.23
C ALA A 80 9.96 5.68 14.16
N GLU A 81 11.22 5.25 14.15
CA GLU A 81 11.62 4.08 13.40
C GLU A 81 11.04 2.83 14.06
N GLU A 82 10.16 2.13 13.35
CA GLU A 82 9.64 0.84 13.75
C GLU A 82 10.70 -0.22 13.45
N THR A 83 11.55 -0.51 14.44
CA THR A 83 12.56 -1.55 14.30
C THR A 83 12.06 -2.86 14.88
N ALA A 84 12.14 -3.95 14.10
CA ALA A 84 11.87 -5.31 14.58
C ALA A 84 13.02 -5.78 15.47
N VAL A 85 12.76 -6.15 16.72
CA VAL A 85 13.80 -6.66 17.65
C VAL A 85 14.06 -8.14 17.38
N ALA A 86 15.27 -8.49 16.96
CA ALA A 86 15.74 -9.87 17.03
C ALA A 86 16.21 -10.16 18.47
N ALA A 87 15.74 -11.27 19.01
CA ALA A 87 16.14 -11.72 20.33
C ALA A 87 17.66 -11.94 20.39
N ALA A 88 18.33 -11.28 21.32
CA ALA A 88 19.73 -11.53 21.62
C ALA A 88 19.91 -12.89 22.32
N PRO A 89 20.90 -13.70 21.95
CA PRO A 89 21.25 -14.90 22.69
C PRO A 89 22.05 -14.53 23.93
N GLY A 90 21.39 -14.57 25.07
CA GLY A 90 22.08 -14.57 26.36
C GLY A 90 22.75 -15.92 26.58
N ALA A 91 24.07 -15.95 26.56
CA ALA A 91 24.83 -17.11 26.97
C ALA A 91 24.70 -17.30 28.48
N VAL A 92 24.10 -18.41 28.89
CA VAL A 92 24.31 -19.01 30.21
C VAL A 92 24.59 -20.47 29.97
N GLU A 93 25.86 -20.78 30.18
CA GLU A 93 26.41 -22.14 30.29
C GLU A 93 25.97 -22.74 31.61
N LEU A 94 25.15 -23.82 31.58
CA LEU A 94 25.00 -24.69 32.73
C LEU A 94 24.61 -26.12 32.31
N ALA A 95 25.58 -27.00 32.55
CA ALA A 95 25.46 -28.40 32.93
C ALA A 95 24.53 -29.35 32.16
N VAL A 96 25.20 -30.30 31.55
CA VAL A 96 24.74 -31.59 31.04
C VAL A 96 23.89 -32.35 32.07
N ALA A 97 22.68 -32.70 31.71
CA ALA A 97 21.96 -33.85 32.27
C ALA A 97 21.18 -34.53 31.16
N ASP A 98 21.59 -35.75 30.83
CA ASP A 98 20.93 -36.71 29.95
C ASP A 98 19.44 -36.87 30.27
N LYS A 99 18.57 -36.51 29.35
CA LYS A 99 17.35 -37.23 28.95
C LYS A 99 16.67 -36.51 27.80
N ALA A 100 16.69 -37.12 26.64
CA ALA A 100 15.91 -36.69 25.51
C ALA A 100 14.40 -36.83 25.81
N PRO A 101 13.60 -35.75 25.75
CA PRO A 101 12.14 -35.89 25.64
C PRO A 101 11.79 -36.02 24.16
N SER A 102 10.89 -36.94 23.90
CA SER A 102 10.34 -37.29 22.60
C SER A 102 9.75 -36.08 21.87
N LEU A 103 9.93 -36.06 20.55
CA LEU A 103 9.55 -35.02 19.58
C LEU A 103 8.03 -34.90 19.35
N GLU A 104 7.19 -35.24 20.33
CA GLU A 104 5.72 -35.26 20.11
C GLU A 104 4.92 -34.18 20.84
N VAL A 105 5.52 -33.22 21.53
CA VAL A 105 4.76 -32.23 22.35
C VAL A 105 4.96 -30.76 21.89
N LEU A 106 5.60 -30.49 20.77
CA LEU A 106 5.75 -29.10 20.26
C LEU A 106 4.85 -28.75 19.07
N SER A 107 3.81 -29.56 18.80
CA SER A 107 2.85 -29.30 17.72
C SER A 107 1.53 -28.64 18.16
N THR A 108 1.42 -28.19 19.38
CA THR A 108 0.13 -27.65 19.86
C THR A 108 0.31 -26.36 20.63
N MET A 109 0.73 -25.27 19.98
CA MET A 109 0.46 -23.89 20.43
C MET A 109 0.88 -22.86 19.37
N ALA A 110 0.44 -23.03 18.12
CA ALA A 110 0.18 -21.87 17.29
C ALA A 110 -1.17 -21.32 17.74
N PRO A 111 -1.33 -20.03 18.08
CA PRO A 111 -2.66 -19.48 18.28
C PRO A 111 -3.41 -19.72 16.96
N GLU A 112 -4.48 -20.50 17.02
CA GLU A 112 -5.45 -20.56 15.95
C GLU A 112 -5.94 -19.12 15.73
N ALA A 113 -5.41 -18.46 14.71
CA ALA A 113 -6.03 -17.29 14.13
C ALA A 113 -7.34 -17.78 13.52
N SER A 114 -8.38 -17.86 14.37
CA SER A 114 -9.70 -18.35 14.00
C SER A 114 -10.20 -17.52 12.82
N GLY A 115 -10.23 -18.12 11.63
CA GLY A 115 -10.78 -17.54 10.42
C GLY A 115 -9.83 -17.34 9.23
N CYS A 116 -8.52 -17.54 9.37
CA CYS A 116 -7.61 -17.46 8.23
C CYS A 116 -7.59 -18.77 7.45
N ALA A 117 -7.74 -18.69 6.12
CA ALA A 117 -7.53 -19.85 5.27
C ALA A 117 -6.06 -20.25 5.26
N ALA A 118 -5.81 -21.54 5.54
CA ALA A 118 -4.47 -22.12 5.41
C ALA A 118 -4.21 -22.67 3.99
N THR A 119 -5.27 -22.95 3.23
CA THR A 119 -5.20 -23.54 1.87
C THR A 119 -6.30 -22.98 0.99
N CYS A 120 -6.09 -23.02 -0.34
CA CYS A 120 -7.07 -22.64 -1.33
C CYS A 120 -8.05 -23.79 -1.61
N GLU A 121 -9.35 -23.50 -1.64
CA GLU A 121 -10.41 -24.47 -1.94
C GLU A 121 -10.71 -24.54 -3.43
N HIS A 122 -10.51 -23.45 -4.15
CA HIS A 122 -10.74 -23.38 -5.59
C HIS A 122 -9.42 -23.47 -6.37
N PRO A 123 -9.47 -23.98 -7.61
CA PRO A 123 -8.34 -23.88 -8.54
C PRO A 123 -7.93 -22.44 -8.73
N ARG A 124 -6.68 -22.21 -9.11
CA ARG A 124 -6.20 -20.87 -9.46
C ARG A 124 -6.99 -20.30 -10.62
N LEU A 125 -7.18 -18.97 -10.63
CA LEU A 125 -7.76 -18.27 -11.78
C LEU A 125 -6.85 -18.40 -13.01
N PHE A 126 -5.53 -18.37 -12.79
CA PHE A 126 -4.53 -18.50 -13.84
C PHE A 126 -3.70 -19.76 -13.65
N SER A 127 -3.74 -20.68 -14.64
CA SER A 127 -2.82 -21.83 -14.69
C SER A 127 -1.38 -21.41 -14.96
N GLU A 128 -1.21 -20.34 -15.75
CA GLU A 128 0.07 -19.71 -16.08
C GLU A 128 -0.03 -18.20 -15.85
N LEU A 129 1.10 -17.58 -15.49
CA LEU A 129 1.14 -16.14 -15.33
C LEU A 129 0.81 -15.45 -16.66
N PRO A 130 -0.04 -14.41 -16.67
CA PRO A 130 -0.26 -13.59 -17.86
C PRO A 130 1.06 -13.00 -18.36
N ALA A 131 1.16 -12.80 -19.67
CA ALA A 131 2.31 -12.09 -20.25
C ALA A 131 2.35 -10.66 -19.66
N LEU A 132 3.50 -10.28 -19.09
CA LEU A 132 3.71 -8.98 -18.48
C LEU A 132 4.45 -8.06 -19.44
N SER A 133 4.01 -6.81 -19.55
CA SER A 133 4.79 -5.75 -20.17
C SER A 133 5.99 -5.35 -19.29
N ASP A 134 6.93 -4.58 -19.82
CA ASP A 134 8.04 -4.03 -19.01
C ASP A 134 7.51 -3.10 -17.92
N VAL A 135 6.49 -2.33 -18.26
CA VAL A 135 5.79 -1.41 -17.31
C VAL A 135 5.12 -2.18 -16.18
N ASP A 136 4.48 -3.31 -16.48
CA ASP A 136 3.86 -4.14 -15.45
C ASP A 136 4.91 -4.71 -14.49
N ARG A 137 6.07 -5.12 -15.02
CA ARG A 137 7.21 -5.57 -14.22
C ARG A 137 7.78 -4.46 -13.34
N GLU A 138 7.85 -3.23 -13.86
CA GLU A 138 8.27 -2.05 -13.06
C GLU A 138 7.33 -1.85 -11.87
N ILE A 139 6.01 -1.84 -12.09
CA ILE A 139 5.03 -1.71 -11.00
C ILE A 139 5.13 -2.86 -9.98
N LEU A 140 5.27 -4.10 -10.44
CA LEU A 140 5.43 -5.23 -9.53
C LEU A 140 6.66 -5.10 -8.64
N ALA A 141 7.76 -4.54 -9.17
CA ALA A 141 8.98 -4.27 -8.41
C ALA A 141 8.80 -3.14 -7.38
N LEU A 142 7.90 -2.17 -7.64
CA LEU A 142 7.58 -1.10 -6.70
C LEU A 142 6.67 -1.57 -5.56
N CYS A 143 5.87 -2.62 -5.78
CA CYS A 143 4.94 -3.10 -4.77
C CYS A 143 5.68 -3.67 -3.55
N PRO A 144 5.27 -3.27 -2.34
CA PRO A 144 5.91 -3.76 -1.12
C PRO A 144 5.87 -5.28 -1.01
N SER A 145 6.95 -5.84 -0.45
CA SER A 145 7.02 -7.27 -0.13
C SER A 145 6.16 -7.66 1.08
N ARG A 146 5.72 -6.67 1.87
CA ARG A 146 4.84 -6.83 3.04
C ARG A 146 3.48 -6.25 2.77
N PRO A 147 2.42 -6.81 3.39
CA PRO A 147 1.04 -6.36 3.17
C PRO A 147 0.74 -4.96 3.71
N ASP A 148 1.55 -4.41 4.59
CA ASP A 148 1.41 -3.11 5.24
C ASP A 148 2.31 -2.01 4.67
N GLY A 149 3.09 -2.34 3.64
CA GLY A 149 3.99 -1.38 2.99
C GLY A 149 3.26 -0.43 2.04
N SER A 150 3.92 0.67 1.68
CA SER A 150 3.44 1.65 0.71
C SER A 150 4.54 2.02 -0.29
N VAL A 151 4.16 2.30 -1.52
CA VAL A 151 5.07 2.84 -2.54
C VAL A 151 5.36 4.29 -2.21
N SER A 152 6.63 4.70 -2.23
CA SER A 152 7.00 6.07 -1.87
C SER A 152 6.57 7.10 -2.93
N ALA A 153 6.42 8.34 -2.52
CA ALA A 153 6.09 9.45 -3.42
C ALA A 153 7.17 9.65 -4.49
N GLU A 154 8.43 9.45 -4.14
CA GLU A 154 9.57 9.55 -5.03
C GLU A 154 9.53 8.45 -6.11
N ALA A 155 9.20 7.21 -5.71
CA ALA A 155 9.08 6.10 -6.66
C ALA A 155 7.91 6.32 -7.64
N ILE A 156 6.78 6.84 -7.16
CA ILE A 156 5.64 7.22 -8.00
C ILE A 156 6.00 8.37 -8.95
N HIS A 157 6.70 9.38 -8.47
CA HIS A 157 7.19 10.48 -9.30
C HIS A 157 8.15 9.98 -10.39
N GLN A 158 9.07 9.09 -10.03
CA GLN A 158 10.02 8.50 -10.98
C GLN A 158 9.28 7.66 -12.04
N PHE A 159 8.29 6.86 -11.65
CA PHE A 159 7.45 6.14 -12.59
C PHE A 159 6.81 7.08 -13.62
N PHE A 160 6.15 8.16 -13.18
CA PHE A 160 5.59 9.14 -14.11
C PHE A 160 6.65 9.85 -14.95
N SER A 161 7.84 10.09 -14.41
CA SER A 161 8.94 10.70 -15.16
C SER A 161 9.46 9.79 -16.27
N ASN A 162 9.55 8.48 -16.01
CA ASN A 162 10.00 7.48 -16.99
C ASN A 162 8.99 7.33 -18.14
N HIS A 163 7.68 7.41 -17.83
CA HIS A 163 6.60 7.18 -18.80
C HIS A 163 5.89 8.45 -19.24
N TYR A 164 6.46 9.63 -18.97
CA TYR A 164 5.83 10.91 -19.29
C TYR A 164 5.43 11.05 -20.76
N GLU A 165 6.30 10.56 -21.67
CA GLU A 165 6.07 10.64 -23.12
C GLU A 165 5.15 9.54 -23.67
N ASP A 166 4.61 8.68 -22.81
CA ASP A 166 3.66 7.66 -23.23
C ASP A 166 2.38 8.31 -23.79
N LYS A 167 1.91 7.79 -24.92
CA LYS A 167 0.77 8.37 -25.64
C LYS A 167 -0.52 8.39 -24.83
N ALA A 168 -0.77 7.33 -24.04
CA ALA A 168 -1.95 7.26 -23.19
C ALA A 168 -1.90 8.34 -22.10
N LEU A 169 -0.73 8.56 -21.50
CA LEU A 169 -0.54 9.58 -20.48
C LEU A 169 -0.62 10.99 -21.04
N GLN A 170 0.00 11.25 -22.21
CA GLN A 170 -0.11 12.55 -22.91
C GLN A 170 -1.56 12.86 -23.31
N HIS A 171 -2.29 11.88 -23.81
CA HIS A 171 -3.71 12.01 -24.10
C HIS A 171 -4.52 12.34 -22.83
N ALA A 172 -4.27 11.64 -21.74
CA ALA A 172 -4.94 11.90 -20.47
C ALA A 172 -4.69 13.31 -19.93
N LEU A 173 -3.47 13.83 -20.08
CA LEU A 173 -3.14 15.22 -19.73
C LEU A 173 -3.92 16.20 -20.59
N ALA A 174 -4.00 15.97 -21.90
CA ALA A 174 -4.77 16.81 -22.80
C ALA A 174 -6.28 16.81 -22.47
N VAL A 175 -6.86 15.64 -22.19
CA VAL A 175 -8.26 15.48 -21.72
C VAL A 175 -8.49 16.22 -20.39
N ALA A 176 -7.49 16.24 -19.53
CA ALA A 176 -7.53 17.00 -18.27
C ALA A 176 -7.32 18.52 -18.46
N GLY A 177 -7.19 19.00 -19.71
CA GLY A 177 -6.98 20.42 -20.03
C GLY A 177 -5.59 20.93 -19.62
N ARG A 178 -4.60 20.06 -19.52
CA ARG A 178 -3.26 20.43 -19.11
C ARG A 178 -2.35 20.63 -20.33
N PRO A 179 -1.53 21.70 -20.35
CA PRO A 179 -0.56 21.89 -21.43
C PRO A 179 0.49 20.76 -21.39
N THR A 180 0.84 20.23 -22.54
CA THR A 180 1.78 19.10 -22.66
C THR A 180 3.16 19.49 -23.19
N GLU A 181 3.30 20.70 -23.72
CA GLU A 181 4.54 21.15 -24.35
C GLU A 181 5.42 22.02 -23.42
N GLY A 182 6.70 21.79 -23.50
CA GLY A 182 7.72 22.56 -22.80
C GLY A 182 8.08 22.01 -21.40
N PRO A 183 9.28 22.39 -20.91
CA PRO A 183 9.81 21.82 -19.65
C PRO A 183 9.01 22.24 -18.41
N GLU A 184 8.45 23.44 -18.40
CA GLU A 184 7.62 23.92 -17.29
C GLU A 184 6.30 23.14 -17.21
N ALA A 185 5.65 22.90 -18.34
CA ALA A 185 4.45 22.08 -18.43
C ALA A 185 4.73 20.65 -17.98
N ARG A 186 5.85 20.06 -18.43
CA ARG A 186 6.28 18.73 -17.98
C ARG A 186 6.43 18.65 -16.47
N GLN A 187 7.15 19.58 -15.86
CA GLN A 187 7.34 19.59 -14.40
C GLN A 187 6.04 19.78 -13.64
N ALA A 188 5.16 20.68 -14.09
CA ALA A 188 3.86 20.91 -13.50
C ALA A 188 2.95 19.67 -13.62
N ASN A 189 3.03 18.95 -14.74
CA ASN A 189 2.26 17.72 -14.95
C ASN A 189 2.78 16.57 -14.11
N LEU A 190 4.09 16.39 -13.97
CA LEU A 190 4.67 15.37 -13.10
C LEU A 190 4.27 15.61 -11.63
N THR A 191 4.33 16.86 -11.18
CA THR A 191 3.86 17.24 -9.83
C THR A 191 2.38 16.93 -9.65
N TRP A 192 1.55 17.26 -10.64
CA TRP A 192 0.11 17.00 -10.60
C TRP A 192 -0.22 15.51 -10.59
N LEU A 193 0.35 14.71 -11.52
CA LEU A 193 0.16 13.26 -11.59
C LEU A 193 0.59 12.59 -10.28
N THR A 194 1.77 12.94 -9.78
CA THR A 194 2.25 12.43 -8.48
C THR A 194 1.25 12.78 -7.37
N GLY A 195 0.82 14.04 -7.31
CA GLY A 195 -0.16 14.50 -6.31
C GLY A 195 -1.49 13.77 -6.36
N LEU A 196 -2.00 13.42 -7.56
CA LEU A 196 -3.22 12.65 -7.72
C LEU A 196 -3.15 11.28 -7.05
N TRP A 197 -2.02 10.61 -7.18
CA TRP A 197 -1.84 9.22 -6.78
C TRP A 197 -1.25 9.05 -5.38
N VAL A 198 -0.46 10.02 -4.89
CA VAL A 198 0.14 10.02 -3.55
C VAL A 198 -0.80 10.63 -2.50
N GLY A 199 -1.65 11.57 -2.88
CA GLY A 199 -2.26 12.62 -2.07
C GLY A 199 -3.09 12.25 -0.85
N THR A 200 -3.14 11.00 -0.34
CA THR A 200 -4.24 10.68 0.58
C THR A 200 -3.92 9.83 1.81
N GLY A 201 -2.69 9.75 2.27
CA GLY A 201 -2.41 9.12 3.59
C GLY A 201 -1.38 8.00 3.54
N PRO A 202 -1.25 7.19 4.60
CA PRO A 202 -0.20 6.17 4.73
C PRO A 202 -0.27 5.12 3.62
N HIS A 203 -1.46 4.92 3.07
CA HIS A 203 -1.70 4.09 1.89
C HIS A 203 -2.21 5.00 0.79
N ASN A 204 -1.31 5.40 -0.11
CA ASN A 204 -1.67 6.22 -1.25
C ASN A 204 -2.49 5.44 -2.29
N ALA A 205 -3.18 6.16 -3.20
CA ALA A 205 -4.02 5.53 -4.22
C ALA A 205 -3.24 4.61 -5.15
N PHE A 206 -1.97 4.92 -5.42
CA PHE A 206 -1.10 4.08 -6.23
C PHE A 206 -0.89 2.71 -5.58
N THR A 207 -0.47 2.67 -4.32
CA THR A 207 -0.36 1.41 -3.57
C THR A 207 -1.71 0.70 -3.50
N TYR A 208 -2.78 1.43 -3.19
CA TYR A 208 -4.12 0.87 -3.09
C TYR A 208 -4.55 0.16 -4.38
N VAL A 209 -4.40 0.81 -5.53
CA VAL A 209 -4.84 0.28 -6.82
C VAL A 209 -3.92 -0.84 -7.31
N PHE A 210 -2.61 -0.63 -7.29
CA PHE A 210 -1.66 -1.56 -7.91
C PHE A 210 -1.19 -2.69 -6.98
N CYS A 211 -1.04 -2.44 -5.69
CA CYS A 211 -0.42 -3.39 -4.77
C CYS A 211 -1.40 -4.01 -3.77
N GLY A 212 -2.53 -3.34 -3.54
CA GLY A 212 -3.48 -3.68 -2.49
C GLY A 212 -3.12 -3.10 -1.13
N ASP A 213 -4.12 -3.04 -0.24
CA ASP A 213 -4.05 -2.43 1.08
C ASP A 213 -4.93 -3.18 2.09
N ASP A 214 -4.78 -2.85 3.37
CA ASP A 214 -5.60 -3.38 4.47
C ASP A 214 -5.64 -4.92 4.59
N TRP A 215 -4.61 -5.61 4.09
CA TRP A 215 -4.53 -7.07 4.01
C TRP A 215 -4.79 -7.81 5.33
N MET A 216 -4.61 -7.14 6.47
CA MET A 216 -4.67 -7.75 7.80
C MET A 216 -6.01 -7.53 8.52
N ARG A 217 -6.98 -6.82 7.92
CA ARG A 217 -8.19 -6.35 8.63
C ARG A 217 -9.49 -7.05 8.26
N GLY A 218 -9.43 -8.26 7.76
CA GLY A 218 -10.62 -9.02 7.36
C GLY A 218 -11.21 -8.62 6.01
N THR A 219 -10.87 -7.45 5.48
CA THR A 219 -11.26 -7.01 4.13
C THR A 219 -10.04 -6.49 3.39
N ILE A 220 -9.71 -7.10 2.27
CA ILE A 220 -8.61 -6.64 1.42
C ILE A 220 -9.06 -5.37 0.70
N GLY A 221 -8.36 -4.25 0.92
CA GLY A 221 -8.54 -3.00 0.22
C GLY A 221 -7.78 -2.97 -1.10
N GLY A 222 -8.27 -2.23 -2.09
CA GLY A 222 -7.56 -2.06 -3.37
C GLY A 222 -7.29 -3.37 -4.10
N LEU A 223 -6.09 -3.49 -4.66
CA LEU A 223 -5.66 -4.55 -5.57
C LEU A 223 -6.59 -4.65 -6.79
N HIS A 224 -6.34 -3.76 -7.76
CA HIS A 224 -7.10 -3.68 -9.01
C HIS A 224 -6.20 -3.86 -10.23
N PHE A 225 -4.99 -4.38 -10.03
CA PHE A 225 -3.97 -4.62 -11.02
C PHE A 225 -3.77 -6.11 -11.23
N LEU A 226 -4.16 -6.62 -12.41
CA LEU A 226 -4.18 -8.04 -12.72
C LEU A 226 -2.82 -8.72 -12.57
N PRO A 227 -1.69 -8.13 -13.04
CA PRO A 227 -0.37 -8.72 -12.86
C PRO A 227 -0.02 -9.00 -11.38
N ARG A 228 -0.37 -8.08 -10.47
CA ARG A 228 -0.12 -8.28 -9.04
C ARG A 228 -1.01 -9.36 -8.44
N TYR A 229 -2.28 -9.41 -8.84
CA TYR A 229 -3.17 -10.51 -8.45
C TYR A 229 -2.59 -11.86 -8.86
N ALA A 230 -2.24 -12.01 -10.14
CA ALA A 230 -1.68 -13.26 -10.68
C ALA A 230 -0.37 -13.67 -9.98
N GLN A 231 0.51 -12.70 -9.69
CA GLN A 231 1.74 -12.93 -8.94
C GLN A 231 1.44 -13.47 -7.53
N LEU A 232 0.57 -12.81 -6.78
CA LEU A 232 0.22 -13.21 -5.40
C LEU A 232 -0.48 -14.57 -5.35
N GLU A 233 -1.32 -14.87 -6.35
CA GLU A 233 -1.95 -16.18 -6.50
C GLU A 233 -0.92 -17.28 -6.81
N ALA A 234 0.02 -17.00 -7.72
CA ALA A 234 1.10 -17.94 -8.06
C ALA A 234 2.01 -18.22 -6.84
N GLU A 235 2.25 -17.22 -6.02
CA GLU A 235 3.02 -17.30 -4.77
C GLU A 235 2.24 -17.99 -3.63
N GLY A 236 0.96 -18.31 -3.83
CA GLY A 236 0.10 -18.92 -2.80
C GLY A 236 -0.29 -17.96 -1.67
N LYS A 237 -0.17 -16.64 -1.89
CA LYS A 237 -0.51 -15.60 -0.90
C LYS A 237 -1.98 -15.22 -0.90
N ILE A 238 -2.68 -15.45 -2.02
CA ILE A 238 -4.12 -15.28 -2.17
C ILE A 238 -4.72 -16.47 -2.89
N CYS A 239 -6.02 -16.69 -2.67
CA CYS A 239 -6.82 -17.70 -3.34
C CYS A 239 -7.94 -17.07 -4.14
N PHE A 240 -8.13 -17.52 -5.36
CA PHE A 240 -9.36 -17.28 -6.11
C PHE A 240 -10.55 -17.89 -5.36
N ASN A 241 -11.67 -17.18 -5.30
CA ASN A 241 -12.87 -17.60 -4.56
C ASN A 241 -14.16 -17.50 -5.39
N GLY A 242 -14.01 -17.54 -6.71
CA GLY A 242 -15.14 -17.53 -7.66
C GLY A 242 -15.47 -16.14 -8.22
N PRO A 243 -16.50 -16.07 -9.07
CA PRO A 243 -16.97 -14.81 -9.63
C PRO A 243 -17.57 -13.92 -8.54
N ALA A 244 -17.39 -12.60 -8.67
CA ALA A 244 -17.95 -11.62 -7.73
C ALA A 244 -19.43 -11.30 -8.02
N ARG A 245 -19.82 -11.42 -9.29
CA ARG A 245 -21.20 -11.15 -9.75
C ARG A 245 -21.57 -12.13 -10.86
N GLY A 246 -22.77 -12.70 -10.78
CA GLY A 246 -23.24 -13.69 -11.75
C GLY A 246 -22.43 -14.98 -11.72
N GLU A 247 -22.40 -15.68 -12.84
CA GLU A 247 -21.72 -16.97 -12.98
C GLU A 247 -20.36 -16.89 -13.69
N GLU A 248 -20.08 -15.76 -14.34
CA GLU A 248 -18.87 -15.56 -15.13
C GLU A 248 -17.86 -14.67 -14.40
N VAL A 249 -16.60 -15.05 -14.43
CA VAL A 249 -15.49 -14.27 -13.88
C VAL A 249 -15.07 -13.12 -14.79
N LEU A 250 -15.20 -13.31 -16.11
CA LEU A 250 -14.85 -12.32 -17.14
C LEU A 250 -16.13 -11.64 -17.65
N GLN A 251 -16.18 -10.32 -17.51
CA GLN A 251 -17.27 -9.47 -18.00
C GLN A 251 -16.66 -8.35 -18.84
N GLY A 252 -16.89 -8.38 -20.15
CA GLY A 252 -16.23 -7.46 -21.08
C GLY A 252 -14.70 -7.61 -21.03
N ASP A 253 -14.01 -6.49 -20.77
CA ASP A 253 -12.55 -6.48 -20.56
C ASP A 253 -12.16 -6.80 -19.12
N GLY A 254 -13.10 -6.90 -18.21
CA GLY A 254 -12.83 -6.98 -16.78
C GLY A 254 -13.02 -8.38 -16.18
N TYR A 255 -12.08 -8.78 -15.32
CA TYR A 255 -12.34 -9.85 -14.35
C TYR A 255 -13.04 -9.25 -13.13
N LEU A 256 -14.24 -9.78 -12.80
CA LEU A 256 -14.96 -9.47 -11.58
C LEU A 256 -14.99 -10.71 -10.69
N ILE A 257 -14.10 -10.74 -9.71
CA ILE A 257 -13.81 -11.94 -8.91
C ILE A 257 -13.86 -11.65 -7.41
N GLN A 258 -14.03 -12.73 -6.66
CA GLN A 258 -13.79 -12.78 -5.24
C GLN A 258 -12.46 -13.48 -4.98
N PHE A 259 -11.74 -13.07 -3.94
CA PHE A 259 -10.53 -13.74 -3.50
C PHE A 259 -10.28 -13.49 -2.01
N ARG A 260 -9.43 -14.29 -1.42
CA ARG A 260 -9.04 -14.17 -0.02
C ARG A 260 -7.54 -14.33 0.18
N GLY A 261 -7.04 -13.77 1.24
CA GLY A 261 -5.67 -13.95 1.68
C GLY A 261 -5.43 -15.35 2.26
N VAL A 262 -4.17 -15.77 2.24
CA VAL A 262 -3.68 -17.01 2.83
C VAL A 262 -2.68 -16.68 3.92
N ALA A 263 -2.85 -17.30 5.10
CA ALA A 263 -1.90 -17.12 6.20
C ALA A 263 -0.49 -17.66 5.84
N PRO A 264 0.61 -17.05 6.30
CA PRO A 264 0.68 -15.89 7.18
C PRO A 264 0.62 -14.53 6.44
N TRP A 265 0.44 -14.51 5.10
CA TRP A 265 0.45 -13.28 4.32
C TRP A 265 -0.74 -12.37 4.62
N SER A 266 -1.94 -12.94 4.62
CA SER A 266 -3.18 -12.19 4.86
C SER A 266 -4.28 -13.09 5.37
N CYS A 267 -5.23 -12.49 6.12
CA CYS A 267 -6.48 -13.14 6.53
C CYS A 267 -7.71 -12.39 5.99
N GLY A 268 -7.51 -11.45 5.07
CA GLY A 268 -8.59 -10.64 4.52
C GLY A 268 -9.32 -11.33 3.38
N GLU A 269 -10.53 -10.84 3.09
CA GLU A 269 -11.34 -11.23 1.94
C GLU A 269 -11.59 -10.04 1.03
N LYS A 270 -11.67 -10.27 -0.28
CA LYS A 270 -12.14 -9.33 -1.28
C LYS A 270 -13.40 -9.90 -1.94
N LYS A 271 -14.55 -9.31 -1.63
CA LYS A 271 -15.85 -9.73 -2.19
C LYS A 271 -16.09 -9.22 -3.62
N LEU A 272 -15.40 -8.14 -4.00
CA LEU A 272 -15.47 -7.58 -5.34
C LEU A 272 -14.09 -7.04 -5.72
N GLY A 273 -13.32 -7.80 -6.46
CA GLY A 273 -12.11 -7.41 -7.15
C GLY A 273 -12.42 -7.17 -8.62
N GLY A 274 -12.18 -5.96 -9.11
CA GLY A 274 -12.27 -5.61 -10.53
C GLY A 274 -10.88 -5.42 -11.11
N PHE A 275 -10.58 -6.07 -12.24
CA PHE A 275 -9.28 -6.03 -12.91
C PHE A 275 -9.49 -5.89 -14.41
N SER A 276 -8.77 -5.00 -15.08
CA SER A 276 -8.74 -4.98 -16.54
C SER A 276 -7.81 -6.07 -17.06
N ARG A 277 -8.20 -6.71 -18.15
CA ARG A 277 -7.41 -7.70 -18.85
C ARG A 277 -6.46 -7.08 -19.88
N SER A 278 -6.86 -5.96 -20.48
CA SER A 278 -6.15 -5.34 -21.60
C SER A 278 -5.28 -4.15 -21.23
N GLN A 279 -5.47 -3.57 -20.02
CA GLN A 279 -4.79 -2.34 -19.64
C GLN A 279 -3.54 -2.60 -18.81
N ASP A 280 -2.41 -2.09 -19.29
CA ASP A 280 -1.16 -2.04 -18.53
C ASP A 280 -1.17 -0.92 -17.48
N ALA A 281 -0.13 -0.83 -16.69
CA ALA A 281 -0.05 0.12 -15.60
C ALA A 281 -0.07 1.60 -16.04
N VAL A 282 0.56 1.95 -17.17
CA VAL A 282 0.52 3.33 -17.69
C VAL A 282 -0.89 3.67 -18.15
N SER A 283 -1.53 2.77 -18.87
CA SER A 283 -2.93 2.94 -19.31
C SER A 283 -3.89 3.12 -18.12
N ILE A 284 -3.74 2.33 -17.05
CA ILE A 284 -4.53 2.47 -15.83
C ILE A 284 -4.31 3.84 -15.18
N THR A 285 -3.05 4.32 -15.12
CA THR A 285 -2.77 5.65 -14.57
C THR A 285 -3.35 6.77 -15.43
N ALA A 286 -3.32 6.62 -16.74
CA ALA A 286 -3.92 7.55 -17.69
C ALA A 286 -5.46 7.60 -17.55
N ILE A 287 -6.12 6.44 -17.44
CA ILE A 287 -7.56 6.35 -17.15
C ILE A 287 -7.88 7.07 -15.82
N GLY A 288 -7.06 6.88 -14.80
CA GLY A 288 -7.23 7.56 -13.52
C GLY A 288 -7.17 9.09 -13.64
N ALA A 289 -6.22 9.62 -14.42
CA ALA A 289 -6.10 11.05 -14.66
C ALA A 289 -7.31 11.62 -15.42
N GLN A 290 -7.76 10.94 -16.47
CA GLN A 290 -8.97 11.31 -17.22
C GLN A 290 -10.23 11.27 -16.35
N ALA A 291 -10.42 10.16 -15.64
CA ALA A 291 -11.56 9.99 -14.75
C ALA A 291 -11.56 11.02 -13.62
N PHE A 292 -10.39 11.37 -13.06
CA PHE A 292 -10.29 12.43 -12.06
C PHE A 292 -10.76 13.77 -12.61
N ALA A 293 -10.27 14.18 -13.78
CA ALA A 293 -10.64 15.44 -14.40
C ALA A 293 -12.15 15.53 -14.68
N ASN A 294 -12.75 14.44 -15.14
CA ASN A 294 -14.15 14.43 -15.60
C ASN A 294 -15.17 14.11 -14.49
N CYS A 295 -14.80 13.29 -13.50
CA CYS A 295 -15.73 12.86 -12.45
C CYS A 295 -15.50 13.56 -11.11
N CYS A 296 -14.26 13.95 -10.79
CA CYS A 296 -13.90 14.45 -9.47
C CYS A 296 -13.69 15.96 -9.44
N ALA A 297 -13.01 16.53 -10.45
CA ALA A 297 -12.61 17.93 -10.47
C ALA A 297 -13.32 18.78 -11.54
N ARG A 298 -14.41 18.28 -12.07
CA ARG A 298 -15.17 18.97 -13.13
C ARG A 298 -15.74 20.29 -12.62
N ASP A 299 -15.61 21.33 -13.41
CA ASP A 299 -16.16 22.69 -13.13
C ASP A 299 -15.62 23.30 -11.83
N GLY A 300 -14.40 22.93 -11.41
CA GLY A 300 -13.79 23.41 -10.16
C GLY A 300 -14.39 22.86 -8.87
N ALA A 301 -15.41 22.00 -8.97
CA ALA A 301 -16.02 21.35 -7.83
C ALA A 301 -15.23 20.08 -7.42
N LYS A 302 -15.11 19.84 -6.10
CA LYS A 302 -14.60 18.58 -5.57
C LYS A 302 -15.77 17.62 -5.38
N LYS A 303 -15.75 16.48 -6.08
CA LYS A 303 -16.79 15.44 -6.02
C LYS A 303 -16.19 14.13 -5.51
N GLU A 304 -17.00 13.28 -4.89
CA GLU A 304 -16.56 11.99 -4.35
C GLU A 304 -16.17 10.97 -5.43
N GLY A 305 -16.45 11.24 -6.70
CA GLY A 305 -16.13 10.39 -7.85
C GLY A 305 -17.34 10.02 -8.67
N GLY A 306 -17.22 8.94 -9.45
CA GLY A 306 -18.28 8.45 -10.35
C GLY A 306 -17.81 7.24 -11.15
N VAL A 307 -18.62 6.87 -12.15
CA VAL A 307 -18.29 5.86 -13.15
C VAL A 307 -17.96 6.57 -14.45
N TYR A 308 -16.71 6.44 -14.88
CA TYR A 308 -16.19 7.05 -16.09
C TYR A 308 -16.23 6.04 -17.25
N SER A 309 -16.76 6.44 -18.39
CA SER A 309 -16.65 5.68 -19.63
C SER A 309 -15.41 6.12 -20.37
N VAL A 310 -14.53 5.17 -20.68
CA VAL A 310 -13.30 5.41 -21.44
C VAL A 310 -13.60 5.22 -22.91
N PRO A 311 -13.71 6.30 -23.72
CA PRO A 311 -14.12 6.21 -25.13
C PRO A 311 -13.19 5.33 -25.97
N GLU A 312 -11.89 5.36 -25.66
CA GLU A 312 -10.85 4.64 -26.39
C GLU A 312 -10.86 3.13 -26.13
N LEU A 313 -11.64 2.68 -25.15
CA LEU A 313 -11.74 1.26 -24.74
C LEU A 313 -13.13 0.69 -24.99
N ASP A 314 -13.74 1.00 -26.14
CA ASP A 314 -15.09 0.55 -26.50
C ASP A 314 -16.16 0.85 -25.42
N GLY A 315 -15.95 1.95 -24.67
CA GLY A 315 -16.85 2.36 -23.60
C GLY A 315 -16.70 1.57 -22.29
N ALA A 316 -15.58 0.91 -22.08
CA ALA A 316 -15.29 0.25 -20.79
C ALA A 316 -15.49 1.22 -19.62
N SER A 317 -16.22 0.77 -18.59
CA SER A 317 -16.56 1.59 -17.45
C SER A 317 -15.53 1.42 -16.33
N TRP A 318 -15.12 2.53 -15.75
CA TRP A 318 -14.17 2.56 -14.62
C TRP A 318 -14.75 3.40 -13.48
N LYS A 319 -14.84 2.80 -12.31
CA LYS A 319 -15.27 3.52 -11.11
C LYS A 319 -14.08 4.21 -10.47
N ILE A 320 -14.20 5.52 -10.29
CA ILE A 320 -13.24 6.33 -9.55
C ILE A 320 -13.87 6.83 -8.26
N ARG A 321 -13.10 6.80 -7.18
CA ARG A 321 -13.39 7.50 -5.93
C ARG A 321 -12.31 8.52 -5.67
N CYS A 322 -12.74 9.69 -5.22
CA CYS A 322 -11.85 10.80 -4.90
C CYS A 322 -12.12 11.29 -3.48
N GLY A 323 -11.13 11.90 -2.89
CA GLY A 323 -11.27 12.42 -1.53
C GLY A 323 -10.15 13.37 -1.17
N THR A 324 -10.32 14.06 -0.04
CA THR A 324 -9.29 14.91 0.55
C THR A 324 -8.70 14.18 1.74
N ARG A 325 -7.39 13.98 1.75
CA ARG A 325 -6.64 13.53 2.91
C ARG A 325 -5.43 14.44 3.10
N ASN A 326 -5.09 14.76 4.32
CA ASN A 326 -3.97 15.66 4.65
C ASN A 326 -3.94 16.97 3.81
N GLY A 327 -5.13 17.52 3.51
CA GLY A 327 -5.26 18.74 2.71
C GLY A 327 -5.13 18.57 1.20
N THR A 328 -4.71 17.41 0.71
CA THR A 328 -4.58 17.13 -0.72
C THR A 328 -5.82 16.38 -1.23
N TYR A 329 -6.38 16.87 -2.34
CA TYR A 329 -7.50 16.24 -3.02
C TYR A 329 -6.98 15.42 -4.20
N GLY A 330 -7.33 14.14 -4.24
CA GLY A 330 -6.81 13.20 -5.23
C GLY A 330 -7.66 11.94 -5.35
N ILE A 331 -7.12 10.97 -6.08
CA ILE A 331 -7.72 9.65 -6.25
C ILE A 331 -7.61 8.89 -4.92
N SER A 332 -8.65 8.18 -4.54
CA SER A 332 -8.62 7.22 -3.44
C SER A 332 -8.83 5.77 -3.88
N SER A 333 -9.47 5.55 -5.04
CA SER A 333 -9.63 4.23 -5.66
C SER A 333 -9.96 4.36 -7.13
N LEU A 334 -9.56 3.38 -7.95
CA LEU A 334 -9.87 3.27 -9.36
C LEU A 334 -9.94 1.78 -9.74
N TYR A 335 -11.02 1.38 -10.41
CA TYR A 335 -11.18 -0.01 -10.86
C TYR A 335 -12.20 -0.15 -11.99
N PRO A 336 -12.08 -1.15 -12.89
CA PRO A 336 -13.07 -1.45 -13.88
C PRO A 336 -14.38 -1.96 -13.22
N THR A 337 -15.51 -1.63 -13.79
CA THR A 337 -16.85 -1.96 -13.26
C THR A 337 -17.83 -2.22 -14.39
N ASP A 338 -18.91 -2.94 -14.07
CA ASP A 338 -20.08 -3.16 -14.92
C ASP A 338 -21.18 -2.09 -14.71
N GLU A 339 -20.93 -1.11 -13.84
CA GLU A 339 -21.89 -0.04 -13.57
C GLU A 339 -21.99 0.92 -14.75
N SER A 340 -23.19 1.46 -14.98
CA SER A 340 -23.43 2.45 -16.04
C SER A 340 -22.65 3.75 -15.76
N PRO A 341 -22.08 4.40 -16.78
CA PRO A 341 -21.38 5.66 -16.63
C PRO A 341 -22.24 6.76 -16.02
N THR A 342 -21.66 7.49 -15.05
CA THR A 342 -22.28 8.67 -14.41
C THR A 342 -21.56 9.96 -14.76
N CYS A 343 -20.37 9.86 -15.35
CA CYS A 343 -19.59 10.98 -15.87
C CYS A 343 -18.94 10.56 -17.19
N SER A 344 -18.87 11.48 -18.14
CA SER A 344 -18.28 11.28 -19.46
C SER A 344 -17.22 12.32 -19.70
N GLY A 345 -16.21 11.96 -20.49
CA GLY A 345 -15.21 12.88 -21.01
C GLY A 345 -15.84 14.01 -21.84
N PRO A 346 -15.06 15.03 -22.21
CA PRO A 346 -15.51 16.03 -23.15
C PRO A 346 -15.96 15.30 -24.42
N GLN A 347 -17.21 15.57 -24.84
CA GLN A 347 -17.66 15.04 -26.13
C GLN A 347 -16.70 15.59 -27.17
N ALA A 348 -16.06 14.71 -27.94
CA ALA A 348 -15.32 15.13 -29.10
C ALA A 348 -16.28 15.94 -29.96
N THR A 349 -16.06 17.23 -30.05
CA THR A 349 -16.78 18.09 -31.02
C THR A 349 -16.51 17.49 -32.39
N ARG A 350 -17.53 16.85 -32.96
CA ARG A 350 -17.51 16.30 -34.33
C ARG A 350 -17.34 17.41 -35.34
#